data_b341bcb20e05d63af61d5f8e88d5ae77
#
_entry.id   b341bcb20e05d63af61d5f8e88d5ae77
#
_cell.length_a   1.000
_cell.length_b   1.000
_cell.length_c   1.000
_cell.angle_alpha   90.00
_cell.angle_beta   90.00
_cell.angle_gamma   90.00
#
_symmetry.space_group_name_H-M   'P 1'
#
loop_
_entity.id
_entity.type
_entity.pdbx_description
1 polymer ?
#
loop_
_entity_poly.entity_id
_entity_poly.type
_entity_poly.pdbx_seq_one_letter_code
_entity_poly.pdbx_strand_id
1 'polypeptide(L)'
;AWLLEPYPGEPDNYGTPVLRGEELKGVLIRAARKKRQAAFHAIGDGAIHEFLDRLERLVPKYPVLTELRLRLEHAQLIDPLDMERLRDLGVIVAAQPHAMGNPEKDVGILGSERAQHAYPHRSLLRAGVPLSFGSDIPGEPTVRPLQAVHYVVNREGPEALTVEEAISAYTLGSAYAEFMEKEKGTLEVGKLADFVLFRDDPIAGSPEKI
;
A
#
# COMPACT_ATOMS: atom_id res chain seq x y z
N ALA A 1 8.04 -12.30 5.61
CA ALA A 1 6.60 -12.11 5.29
C ALA A 1 5.91 -13.46 5.21
N TRP A 2 4.58 -13.48 5.33
CA TRP A 2 3.79 -14.68 5.09
C TRP A 2 3.34 -14.69 3.62
N LEU A 3 3.67 -15.78 2.91
CA LEU A 3 3.47 -15.93 1.46
C LEU A 3 2.50 -17.08 1.16
N LEU A 4 1.85 -17.03 -0.01
CA LEU A 4 1.03 -18.12 -0.57
C LEU A 4 1.89 -19.27 -1.07
N GLU A 5 3.07 -18.97 -1.62
CA GLU A 5 4.05 -19.92 -2.09
C GLU A 5 5.29 -19.90 -1.18
N PRO A 6 6.01 -21.01 -0.99
CA PRO A 6 7.17 -21.04 -0.11
C PRO A 6 8.30 -20.15 -0.61
N TYR A 7 9.20 -19.78 0.30
CA TYR A 7 10.43 -19.06 -0.06
C TYR A 7 11.33 -19.91 -0.98
N PRO A 8 12.04 -19.27 -1.92
CA PRO A 8 12.96 -19.99 -2.83
C PRO A 8 13.96 -20.85 -2.08
N GLY A 9 14.02 -22.13 -2.46
CA GLY A 9 14.93 -23.10 -1.82
C GLY A 9 14.48 -23.65 -0.46
N GLU A 10 13.33 -23.22 0.06
CA GLU A 10 12.80 -23.59 1.37
C GLU A 10 11.35 -24.09 1.26
N PRO A 11 11.09 -25.32 0.77
CA PRO A 11 9.77 -25.80 0.36
C PRO A 11 8.71 -25.82 1.47
N ASP A 12 9.12 -25.81 2.73
CA ASP A 12 8.23 -25.82 3.90
C ASP A 12 8.12 -24.43 4.57
N ASN A 13 8.86 -23.41 4.07
CA ASN A 13 8.88 -22.08 4.65
C ASN A 13 7.98 -21.11 3.87
N TYR A 14 6.79 -20.88 4.37
CA TYR A 14 5.84 -19.86 3.88
C TYR A 14 5.94 -18.54 4.66
N GLY A 15 6.88 -18.41 5.56
CA GLY A 15 6.96 -17.30 6.51
C GLY A 15 6.04 -17.47 7.71
N THR A 16 5.99 -16.44 8.56
CA THR A 16 5.27 -16.50 9.85
C THR A 16 4.07 -15.58 9.85
N PRO A 17 2.84 -16.11 9.92
CA PRO A 17 1.66 -15.29 10.18
C PRO A 17 1.66 -14.81 11.65
N VAL A 18 1.53 -13.49 11.86
CA VAL A 18 1.47 -12.89 13.20
C VAL A 18 0.03 -12.78 13.69
N LEU A 19 -0.87 -12.30 12.84
CA LEU A 19 -2.29 -12.14 13.17
C LEU A 19 -3.13 -12.88 12.13
N ARG A 20 -3.88 -13.90 12.56
CA ARG A 20 -4.70 -14.75 11.67
C ARG A 20 -5.92 -15.33 12.37
N GLY A 21 -6.76 -16.02 11.61
CA GLY A 21 -7.88 -16.82 12.13
C GLY A 21 -8.85 -16.02 13.01
N GLU A 22 -9.14 -16.51 14.18
CA GLU A 22 -10.08 -15.89 15.11
C GLU A 22 -9.57 -14.59 15.72
N GLU A 23 -8.25 -14.41 15.84
CA GLU A 23 -7.68 -13.15 16.34
C GLU A 23 -7.91 -12.01 15.34
N LEU A 24 -7.58 -12.22 14.07
CA LEU A 24 -7.83 -11.24 12.99
C LEU A 24 -9.33 -10.93 12.90
N LYS A 25 -10.17 -11.95 12.89
CA LYS A 25 -11.62 -11.80 12.93
C LYS A 25 -12.08 -10.95 14.12
N GLY A 26 -11.52 -11.18 15.30
CA GLY A 26 -11.82 -10.40 16.50
C GLY A 26 -11.47 -8.92 16.36
N VAL A 27 -10.35 -8.59 15.69
CA VAL A 27 -9.95 -7.21 15.40
C VAL A 27 -10.94 -6.55 14.44
N LEU A 28 -11.29 -7.21 13.32
CA LEU A 28 -12.27 -6.72 12.34
C LEU A 28 -13.65 -6.47 12.96
N ILE A 29 -14.15 -7.39 13.80
CA ILE A 29 -15.42 -7.20 14.51
C ILE A 29 -15.34 -6.00 15.46
N ARG A 30 -14.23 -5.80 16.17
CA ARG A 30 -14.05 -4.61 17.03
C ARG A 30 -14.05 -3.32 16.23
N ALA A 31 -13.36 -3.28 15.06
CA ALA A 31 -13.37 -2.15 14.14
C ALA A 31 -14.80 -1.82 13.69
N ALA A 32 -15.57 -2.83 13.25
CA ALA A 32 -16.97 -2.68 12.84
C ALA A 32 -17.86 -2.13 13.96
N ARG A 33 -17.80 -2.73 15.16
CA ARG A 33 -18.63 -2.32 16.31
C ARG A 33 -18.31 -0.91 16.80
N LYS A 34 -17.04 -0.52 16.74
CA LYS A 34 -16.59 0.82 17.16
C LYS A 34 -16.66 1.85 16.02
N LYS A 35 -16.98 1.41 14.81
CA LYS A 35 -16.95 2.24 13.59
C LYS A 35 -15.63 3.00 13.46
N ARG A 36 -14.51 2.30 13.62
CA ARG A 36 -13.17 2.86 13.56
C ARG A 36 -12.35 2.16 12.48
N GLN A 37 -11.62 2.96 11.72
CA GLN A 37 -10.57 2.45 10.84
C GLN A 37 -9.59 1.59 11.64
N ALA A 38 -9.05 0.55 11.00
CA ALA A 38 -7.95 -0.25 11.50
C ALA A 38 -6.91 -0.40 10.38
N ALA A 39 -5.64 -0.42 10.78
CA ALA A 39 -4.51 -0.65 9.91
C ALA A 39 -3.85 -1.98 10.27
N PHE A 40 -3.41 -2.72 9.25
CA PHE A 40 -2.86 -4.05 9.38
C PHE A 40 -1.53 -4.13 8.64
N HIS A 41 -0.48 -4.53 9.32
CA HIS A 41 0.79 -4.85 8.68
C HIS A 41 0.64 -6.12 7.83
N ALA A 42 0.87 -6.03 6.52
CA ALA A 42 0.72 -7.14 5.57
C ALA A 42 1.67 -6.98 4.38
N ILE A 43 2.89 -7.52 4.50
CA ILE A 43 3.91 -7.43 3.45
C ILE A 43 3.66 -8.45 2.35
N GLY A 44 3.34 -9.70 2.72
CA GLY A 44 3.22 -10.83 1.80
C GLY A 44 1.78 -11.12 1.38
N ASP A 45 1.64 -11.72 0.23
CA ASP A 45 0.40 -12.12 -0.41
C ASP A 45 -0.45 -13.08 0.45
N GLY A 46 0.17 -13.99 1.19
CA GLY A 46 -0.54 -14.87 2.13
C GLY A 46 -1.25 -14.10 3.25
N ALA A 47 -0.62 -13.03 3.78
CA ALA A 47 -1.23 -12.19 4.80
C ALA A 47 -2.40 -11.37 4.24
N ILE A 48 -2.27 -10.86 3.02
CA ILE A 48 -3.30 -10.09 2.33
C ILE A 48 -4.49 -10.99 1.99
N HIS A 49 -4.24 -12.16 1.45
CA HIS A 49 -5.26 -13.13 1.09
C HIS A 49 -6.11 -13.55 2.30
N GLU A 50 -5.46 -13.94 3.42
CA GLU A 50 -6.17 -14.27 4.67
C GLU A 50 -6.99 -13.08 5.21
N PHE A 51 -6.44 -11.86 5.13
CA PHE A 51 -7.17 -10.66 5.53
C PHE A 51 -8.45 -10.48 4.71
N LEU A 52 -8.36 -10.59 3.38
CA LEU A 52 -9.50 -10.45 2.48
C LEU A 52 -10.54 -11.55 2.69
N ASP A 53 -10.11 -12.79 2.86
CA ASP A 53 -10.99 -13.92 3.18
C ASP A 53 -11.81 -13.69 4.46
N ARG A 54 -11.17 -13.16 5.50
CA ARG A 54 -11.86 -12.85 6.75
C ARG A 54 -12.81 -11.67 6.61
N LEU A 55 -12.39 -10.64 5.88
CA LEU A 55 -13.20 -9.46 5.63
C LEU A 55 -14.47 -9.82 4.85
N GLU A 56 -14.36 -10.54 3.74
CA GLU A 56 -15.49 -10.98 2.92
C GLU A 56 -16.52 -11.77 3.71
N ARG A 57 -16.07 -12.69 4.56
CA ARG A 57 -16.97 -13.49 5.42
C ARG A 57 -17.69 -12.65 6.48
N LEU A 58 -17.14 -11.48 6.83
CA LEU A 58 -17.71 -10.60 7.85
C LEU A 58 -18.63 -9.52 7.27
N VAL A 59 -18.41 -9.07 6.04
CA VAL A 59 -19.19 -8.00 5.40
C VAL A 59 -20.69 -8.26 5.40
N PRO A 60 -21.23 -9.47 5.12
CA PRO A 60 -22.67 -9.69 5.18
C PRO A 60 -23.31 -9.40 6.55
N LYS A 61 -22.53 -9.56 7.62
CA LYS A 61 -22.98 -9.28 9.00
C LYS A 61 -22.61 -7.87 9.47
N TYR A 62 -21.53 -7.33 8.95
CA TYR A 62 -20.97 -6.03 9.31
C TYR A 62 -20.65 -5.19 8.08
N PRO A 63 -21.65 -4.75 7.30
CA PRO A 63 -21.42 -4.05 6.03
C PRO A 63 -20.63 -2.74 6.21
N VAL A 64 -20.67 -2.11 7.37
CA VAL A 64 -19.86 -0.92 7.68
C VAL A 64 -18.35 -1.12 7.45
N LEU A 65 -17.86 -2.36 7.44
CA LEU A 65 -16.44 -2.66 7.22
C LEU A 65 -15.92 -2.13 5.89
N THR A 66 -16.74 -2.10 4.84
CA THR A 66 -16.37 -1.56 3.53
C THR A 66 -16.31 -0.02 3.51
N GLU A 67 -16.91 0.64 4.51
CA GLU A 67 -16.91 2.10 4.65
C GLU A 67 -15.78 2.62 5.55
N LEU A 68 -15.17 1.72 6.34
CA LEU A 68 -14.15 2.09 7.32
C LEU A 68 -12.78 2.38 6.70
N ARG A 69 -12.62 2.22 5.39
CA ARG A 69 -11.33 2.42 4.70
C ARG A 69 -10.20 1.67 5.43
N LEU A 70 -10.43 0.36 5.70
CA LEU A 70 -9.40 -0.47 6.34
C LEU A 70 -8.10 -0.40 5.54
N ARG A 71 -6.95 -0.31 6.23
CA ARG A 71 -5.66 -0.16 5.56
C ARG A 71 -4.81 -1.41 5.69
N LEU A 72 -4.17 -1.77 4.59
CA LEU A 72 -3.04 -2.69 4.58
C LEU A 72 -1.75 -1.87 4.44
N GLU A 73 -0.92 -1.92 5.46
CA GLU A 73 0.39 -1.28 5.45
C GLU A 73 1.37 -2.18 4.69
N HIS A 74 2.22 -1.59 3.89
CA HIS A 74 3.23 -2.18 3.01
C HIS A 74 2.64 -2.79 1.73
N ALA A 75 1.92 -3.91 1.81
CA ALA A 75 1.36 -4.64 0.67
C ALA A 75 2.36 -4.80 -0.49
N GLN A 76 3.58 -5.26 -0.15
CA GLN A 76 4.68 -5.31 -1.11
C GLN A 76 4.50 -6.40 -2.16
N LEU A 77 3.92 -7.53 -1.77
CA LEU A 77 3.58 -8.62 -2.69
C LEU A 77 2.08 -8.90 -2.58
N ILE A 78 1.37 -8.80 -3.71
CA ILE A 78 -0.07 -8.99 -3.78
C ILE A 78 -0.35 -10.01 -4.89
N ASP A 79 -1.19 -11.01 -4.61
CA ASP A 79 -1.71 -11.90 -5.64
C ASP A 79 -2.59 -11.08 -6.61
N PRO A 80 -2.37 -11.18 -7.93
CA PRO A 80 -3.21 -10.48 -8.91
C PRO A 80 -4.72 -10.73 -8.74
N LEU A 81 -5.12 -11.89 -8.25
CA LEU A 81 -6.53 -12.23 -7.98
C LEU A 81 -7.12 -11.44 -6.80
N ASP A 82 -6.29 -10.89 -5.93
CA ASP A 82 -6.72 -10.10 -4.78
C ASP A 82 -6.93 -8.61 -5.10
N MET A 83 -6.47 -8.14 -6.28
CA MET A 83 -6.58 -6.72 -6.66
C MET A 83 -8.03 -6.22 -6.71
N GLU A 84 -8.92 -6.96 -7.36
CA GLU A 84 -10.33 -6.59 -7.42
C GLU A 84 -11.02 -6.69 -6.05
N ARG A 85 -10.65 -7.67 -5.25
CA ARG A 85 -11.16 -7.84 -3.89
C ARG A 85 -10.81 -6.65 -3.00
N LEU A 86 -9.57 -6.15 -3.09
CA LEU A 86 -9.14 -4.93 -2.38
C LEU A 86 -10.03 -3.74 -2.72
N ARG A 87 -10.27 -3.51 -4.02
CA ARG A 87 -11.16 -2.44 -4.51
C ARG A 87 -12.58 -2.60 -3.98
N ASP A 88 -13.17 -3.77 -4.20
CA ASP A 88 -14.59 -4.03 -3.94
C ASP A 88 -14.91 -3.98 -2.43
N LEU A 89 -13.93 -4.29 -1.59
CA LEU A 89 -14.02 -4.20 -0.15
C LEU A 89 -13.64 -2.81 0.41
N GLY A 90 -13.26 -1.87 -0.43
CA GLY A 90 -12.88 -0.51 -0.02
C GLY A 90 -11.61 -0.45 0.81
N VAL A 91 -10.71 -1.42 0.62
CA VAL A 91 -9.42 -1.50 1.34
C VAL A 91 -8.42 -0.53 0.72
N ILE A 92 -7.69 0.19 1.55
CA ILE A 92 -6.62 1.09 1.13
C ILE A 92 -5.29 0.37 1.26
N VAL A 93 -4.43 0.50 0.26
CA VAL A 93 -3.02 0.13 0.35
C VAL A 93 -2.21 1.36 0.77
N ALA A 94 -1.54 1.27 1.93
CA ALA A 94 -0.65 2.29 2.45
C ALA A 94 0.80 1.81 2.31
N ALA A 95 1.43 2.15 1.19
CA ALA A 95 2.75 1.65 0.82
C ALA A 95 3.88 2.61 1.23
N GLN A 96 5.08 2.06 1.34
CA GLN A 96 6.30 2.80 1.68
C GLN A 96 7.34 2.58 0.57
N PRO A 97 7.42 3.48 -0.42
CA PRO A 97 8.29 3.30 -1.57
C PRO A 97 9.80 3.27 -1.24
N HIS A 98 10.20 3.74 -0.06
CA HIS A 98 11.59 3.62 0.39
C HIS A 98 12.07 2.16 0.49
N ALA A 99 11.17 1.21 0.77
CA ALA A 99 11.47 -0.21 0.79
C ALA A 99 11.98 -0.75 -0.55
N MET A 100 11.66 -0.06 -1.68
CA MET A 100 12.14 -0.40 -3.02
C MET A 100 13.61 -0.04 -3.28
N GLY A 101 14.26 0.67 -2.35
CA GLY A 101 15.63 1.17 -2.52
C GLY A 101 16.71 0.09 -2.61
N ASN A 102 16.38 -1.20 -2.43
CA ASN A 102 17.32 -2.31 -2.54
C ASN A 102 16.70 -3.51 -3.30
N PRO A 103 16.58 -3.42 -4.65
CA PRO A 103 15.98 -4.49 -5.45
C PRO A 103 16.76 -5.80 -5.42
N GLU A 104 18.09 -5.77 -5.23
CA GLU A 104 18.91 -6.98 -5.10
C GLU A 104 18.52 -7.79 -3.85
N LYS A 105 18.20 -7.12 -2.75
CA LYS A 105 17.69 -7.75 -1.54
C LYS A 105 16.36 -8.47 -1.81
N ASP A 106 15.45 -7.84 -2.55
CA ASP A 106 14.15 -8.45 -2.88
C ASP A 106 14.34 -9.68 -3.76
N VAL A 107 15.22 -9.62 -4.77
CA VAL A 107 15.60 -10.79 -5.59
C VAL A 107 16.20 -11.90 -4.74
N GLY A 108 17.08 -11.56 -3.79
CA GLY A 108 17.68 -12.54 -2.89
C GLY A 108 16.68 -13.25 -1.97
N ILE A 109 15.62 -12.56 -1.56
CA ILE A 109 14.60 -13.10 -0.67
C ILE A 109 13.47 -13.81 -1.42
N LEU A 110 12.96 -13.21 -2.50
CA LEU A 110 11.76 -13.67 -3.21
C LEU A 110 12.08 -14.53 -4.45
N GLY A 111 13.31 -14.49 -4.93
CA GLY A 111 13.69 -14.97 -6.25
C GLY A 111 13.34 -13.96 -7.35
N SER A 112 14.01 -14.06 -8.50
CA SER A 112 13.89 -13.07 -9.59
C SER A 112 12.48 -12.95 -10.16
N GLU A 113 11.76 -14.04 -10.30
CA GLU A 113 10.40 -14.04 -10.85
C GLU A 113 9.43 -13.28 -9.93
N ARG A 114 9.40 -13.61 -8.64
CA ARG A 114 8.49 -13.03 -7.65
C ARG A 114 8.83 -11.57 -7.34
N ALA A 115 10.12 -11.24 -7.32
CA ALA A 115 10.60 -9.88 -7.08
C ALA A 115 10.14 -8.88 -8.18
N GLN A 116 9.96 -9.33 -9.43
CA GLN A 116 9.43 -8.49 -10.52
C GLN A 116 7.97 -8.06 -10.28
N HIS A 117 7.22 -8.85 -9.54
CA HIS A 117 5.82 -8.58 -9.20
C HIS A 117 5.64 -7.85 -7.85
N ALA A 118 6.74 -7.59 -7.14
CA ALA A 118 6.70 -6.82 -5.90
C ALA A 118 6.36 -5.34 -6.17
N TYR A 119 5.73 -4.69 -5.18
CA TYR A 119 5.32 -3.29 -5.22
C TYR A 119 4.44 -2.94 -6.44
N PRO A 120 3.27 -3.58 -6.60
CA PRO A 120 2.43 -3.46 -7.79
C PRO A 120 1.60 -2.17 -7.81
N HIS A 121 2.28 -1.02 -7.66
CA HIS A 121 1.63 0.28 -7.46
C HIS A 121 0.79 0.72 -8.67
N ARG A 122 1.30 0.49 -9.89
CA ARG A 122 0.56 0.79 -11.13
C ARG A 122 -0.66 -0.12 -11.27
N SER A 123 -0.50 -1.39 -10.97
CA SER A 123 -1.59 -2.37 -11.02
C SER A 123 -2.68 -2.02 -10.01
N LEU A 124 -2.33 -1.59 -8.79
CA LEU A 124 -3.29 -1.09 -7.79
C LEU A 124 -4.10 0.09 -8.33
N LEU A 125 -3.43 1.11 -8.88
CA LEU A 125 -4.12 2.27 -9.46
C LEU A 125 -5.04 1.88 -10.61
N ARG A 126 -4.59 0.99 -11.51
CA ARG A 126 -5.41 0.49 -12.63
C ARG A 126 -6.62 -0.31 -12.16
N ALA A 127 -6.48 -1.07 -11.10
CA ALA A 127 -7.59 -1.79 -10.48
C ALA A 127 -8.56 -0.87 -9.74
N GLY A 128 -8.22 0.40 -9.53
CA GLY A 128 -9.02 1.35 -8.76
C GLY A 128 -8.90 1.18 -7.25
N VAL A 129 -7.83 0.53 -6.77
CA VAL A 129 -7.53 0.40 -5.35
C VAL A 129 -6.95 1.72 -4.85
N PRO A 130 -7.50 2.32 -3.77
CA PRO A 130 -6.93 3.53 -3.19
C PRO A 130 -5.50 3.29 -2.69
N LEU A 131 -4.56 4.10 -3.16
CA LEU A 131 -3.15 4.02 -2.82
C LEU A 131 -2.72 5.27 -2.06
N SER A 132 -2.05 5.07 -0.93
CA SER A 132 -1.38 6.12 -0.17
C SER A 132 0.08 5.78 0.04
N PHE A 133 0.94 6.80 0.11
CA PHE A 133 2.35 6.64 0.39
C PHE A 133 2.72 7.26 1.74
N GLY A 134 3.67 6.63 2.42
CA GLY A 134 4.23 7.06 3.69
C GLY A 134 5.70 6.67 3.81
N SER A 135 6.32 6.99 4.96
CA SER A 135 7.74 6.74 5.21
C SER A 135 8.02 5.55 6.10
N ASP A 136 7.06 5.11 6.91
CA ASP A 136 7.23 4.07 7.94
C ASP A 136 8.36 4.38 8.94
N ILE A 137 8.63 5.63 9.21
CA ILE A 137 9.60 6.03 10.24
C ILE A 137 9.07 5.60 11.63
N PRO A 138 9.89 4.95 12.47
CA PRO A 138 11.32 4.67 12.34
C PRO A 138 11.66 3.29 11.73
N GLY A 139 10.72 2.59 11.10
CA GLY A 139 10.96 1.32 10.42
C GLY A 139 11.92 1.50 9.23
N GLU A 140 11.72 2.56 8.45
CA GLU A 140 12.63 2.97 7.39
C GLU A 140 13.62 4.04 7.86
N PRO A 141 14.84 4.10 7.29
CA PRO A 141 15.91 4.97 7.77
C PRO A 141 15.74 6.45 7.39
N THR A 142 14.79 6.79 6.54
CA THR A 142 14.64 8.13 5.96
C THR A 142 13.19 8.54 5.77
N VAL A 143 12.94 9.87 5.86
CA VAL A 143 11.66 10.53 5.57
C VAL A 143 11.73 11.40 4.30
N ARG A 144 12.51 11.04 3.31
CA ARG A 144 12.70 11.85 2.09
C ARG A 144 11.64 11.51 1.03
N PRO A 145 10.47 12.19 0.99
CA PRO A 145 9.39 11.83 0.07
C PRO A 145 9.79 11.88 -1.40
N LEU A 146 10.62 12.86 -1.81
CA LEU A 146 11.09 12.95 -3.18
C LEU A 146 11.98 11.77 -3.59
N GLN A 147 12.79 11.23 -2.67
CA GLN A 147 13.55 10.02 -2.93
C GLN A 147 12.62 8.81 -3.15
N ALA A 148 11.55 8.72 -2.40
CA ALA A 148 10.54 7.68 -2.58
C ALA A 148 9.77 7.85 -3.91
N VAL A 149 9.44 9.09 -4.30
CA VAL A 149 8.91 9.40 -5.63
C VAL A 149 9.88 8.96 -6.71
N HIS A 150 11.18 9.28 -6.57
CA HIS A 150 12.22 8.84 -7.49
C HIS A 150 12.21 7.32 -7.70
N TYR A 151 12.09 6.53 -6.63
CA TYR A 151 12.09 5.07 -6.73
C TYR A 151 10.90 4.53 -7.52
N VAL A 152 9.68 5.04 -7.31
CA VAL A 152 8.49 4.53 -8.01
C VAL A 152 8.39 5.01 -9.45
N VAL A 153 8.98 6.17 -9.76
CA VAL A 153 8.94 6.77 -11.11
C VAL A 153 10.02 6.17 -12.01
N ASN A 154 11.23 5.96 -11.45
CA ASN A 154 12.40 5.47 -12.21
C ASN A 154 12.59 3.95 -12.14
N ARG A 155 11.66 3.20 -11.51
CA ARG A 155 11.75 1.75 -11.53
C ARG A 155 11.55 1.20 -12.95
N GLU A 156 12.26 0.14 -13.27
CA GLU A 156 12.06 -0.57 -14.53
C GLU A 156 10.74 -1.36 -14.54
N GLY A 157 10.16 -1.53 -15.73
CA GLY A 157 9.01 -2.37 -15.97
C GLY A 157 7.64 -1.68 -15.85
N PRO A 158 6.54 -2.46 -15.89
CA PRO A 158 5.18 -1.94 -16.07
C PRO A 158 4.58 -1.28 -14.82
N GLU A 159 5.23 -1.41 -13.67
CA GLU A 159 4.74 -0.91 -12.38
C GLU A 159 5.25 0.50 -12.05
N ALA A 160 6.04 1.14 -12.95
CA ALA A 160 6.47 2.52 -12.79
C ALA A 160 5.27 3.47 -12.79
N LEU A 161 5.27 4.44 -11.87
CA LEU A 161 4.27 5.51 -11.81
C LEU A 161 4.74 6.74 -12.57
N THR A 162 3.79 7.64 -12.91
CA THR A 162 4.17 9.01 -13.27
C THR A 162 4.46 9.82 -12.00
N VAL A 163 5.11 10.97 -12.18
CA VAL A 163 5.40 11.88 -11.07
C VAL A 163 4.12 12.35 -10.39
N GLU A 164 3.10 12.68 -11.20
CA GLU A 164 1.79 13.13 -10.71
C GLU A 164 1.09 12.05 -9.89
N GLU A 165 1.12 10.80 -10.34
CA GLU A 165 0.53 9.68 -9.61
C GLU A 165 1.24 9.45 -8.27
N ALA A 166 2.58 9.52 -8.26
CA ALA A 166 3.37 9.36 -7.05
C ALA A 166 3.14 10.51 -6.05
N ILE A 167 3.10 11.76 -6.52
CA ILE A 167 2.77 12.92 -5.70
C ILE A 167 1.32 12.83 -5.20
N SER A 168 0.38 12.42 -6.04
CA SER A 168 -1.02 12.23 -5.63
C SER A 168 -1.16 11.18 -4.53
N ALA A 169 -0.40 10.08 -4.59
CA ALA A 169 -0.41 9.06 -3.54
C ALA A 169 0.14 9.59 -2.19
N TYR A 170 1.15 10.49 -2.22
CA TYR A 170 1.67 11.16 -1.02
C TYR A 170 0.75 12.25 -0.46
N THR A 171 -0.08 12.87 -1.28
CA THR A 171 -0.92 14.02 -0.91
C THR A 171 -2.38 13.62 -0.76
N LEU A 172 -3.13 13.59 -1.87
CA LEU A 172 -4.55 13.24 -1.87
C LEU A 172 -4.81 11.82 -1.37
N GLY A 173 -3.99 10.84 -1.78
CA GLY A 173 -4.10 9.44 -1.34
C GLY A 173 -3.94 9.32 0.18
N SER A 174 -2.93 10.01 0.76
CA SER A 174 -2.72 10.01 2.20
C SER A 174 -3.81 10.76 2.95
N ALA A 175 -4.31 11.88 2.41
CA ALA A 175 -5.46 12.59 2.96
C ALA A 175 -6.73 11.72 2.94
N TYR A 176 -6.97 10.98 1.85
CA TYR A 176 -8.08 10.03 1.74
C TYR A 176 -7.95 8.88 2.76
N ALA A 177 -6.74 8.38 2.99
CA ALA A 177 -6.49 7.30 3.93
C ALA A 177 -6.83 7.68 5.38
N GLU A 178 -6.83 8.96 5.72
CA GLU A 178 -7.18 9.48 7.05
C GLU A 178 -8.52 10.24 7.10
N PHE A 179 -9.36 10.15 6.03
CA PHE A 179 -10.66 10.85 5.90
C PHE A 179 -10.57 12.38 5.87
N MET A 180 -9.45 12.94 5.44
CA MET A 180 -9.20 14.39 5.41
C MET A 180 -9.13 14.96 3.99
N GLU A 181 -9.53 14.21 2.96
CA GLU A 181 -9.46 14.64 1.56
C GLU A 181 -10.33 15.86 1.23
N LYS A 182 -11.28 16.18 2.10
CA LYS A 182 -12.09 17.40 1.98
C LYS A 182 -11.42 18.64 2.57
N GLU A 183 -10.41 18.42 3.41
CA GLU A 183 -9.71 19.49 4.15
C GLU A 183 -8.30 19.72 3.62
N LYS A 184 -7.62 18.70 3.08
CA LYS A 184 -6.24 18.78 2.58
C LYS A 184 -5.97 17.75 1.46
N GLY A 185 -4.74 17.73 0.95
CA GLY A 185 -4.28 16.82 -0.09
C GLY A 185 -4.32 17.38 -1.49
N THR A 186 -5.04 18.49 -1.71
CA THR A 186 -5.06 19.27 -2.95
C THR A 186 -5.09 20.76 -2.64
N LEU A 187 -4.66 21.60 -3.59
CA LEU A 187 -4.74 23.05 -3.50
C LEU A 187 -6.05 23.54 -4.12
N GLU A 188 -7.09 23.55 -3.31
CA GLU A 188 -8.45 23.97 -3.70
C GLU A 188 -8.99 25.02 -2.74
N VAL A 189 -9.89 25.88 -3.22
CA VAL A 189 -10.55 26.90 -2.40
C VAL A 189 -11.34 26.21 -1.27
N GLY A 190 -11.06 26.61 -0.03
CA GLY A 190 -11.73 26.07 1.15
C GLY A 190 -10.94 24.96 1.86
N LYS A 191 -9.85 24.48 1.28
CA LYS A 191 -8.93 23.53 1.95
C LYS A 191 -7.79 24.26 2.67
N LEU A 192 -7.09 23.51 3.51
CA LEU A 192 -5.87 24.00 4.19
C LEU A 192 -4.80 24.35 3.16
N ALA A 193 -4.08 25.44 3.39
CA ALA A 193 -2.99 25.91 2.55
C ALA A 193 -1.67 25.17 2.87
N ASP A 194 -1.73 23.85 2.93
CA ASP A 194 -0.55 22.99 3.11
C ASP A 194 0.10 22.76 1.75
N PHE A 195 1.24 23.38 1.50
CA PHE A 195 1.93 23.27 0.21
C PHE A 195 3.45 23.23 0.37
N VAL A 196 4.10 22.69 -0.65
CA VAL A 196 5.56 22.69 -0.82
C VAL A 196 5.90 23.47 -2.07
N LEU A 197 6.87 24.38 -1.97
CA LEU A 197 7.40 25.12 -3.11
C LEU A 197 8.72 24.46 -3.58
N PHE A 198 8.74 23.99 -4.80
CA PHE A 198 9.94 23.46 -5.44
C PHE A 198 10.67 24.57 -6.21
N ARG A 199 12.00 24.46 -6.32
CA ARG A 199 12.80 25.38 -7.15
C ARG A 199 12.54 25.10 -8.64
N ASP A 200 12.49 23.84 -9.00
CA ASP A 200 12.30 23.37 -10.36
C ASP A 200 10.99 22.57 -10.41
N ASP A 201 10.32 22.57 -11.56
CA ASP A 201 9.08 21.82 -11.73
C ASP A 201 9.38 20.30 -11.73
N PRO A 202 8.94 19.55 -10.71
CA PRO A 202 9.21 18.12 -10.63
C PRO A 202 8.43 17.30 -11.68
N ILE A 203 7.37 17.89 -12.28
CA ILE A 203 6.52 17.21 -13.26
C ILE A 203 7.08 17.40 -14.67
N ALA A 204 7.48 18.64 -15.00
CA ALA A 204 8.04 18.96 -16.31
C ALA A 204 9.53 18.55 -16.46
N GLY A 205 10.19 18.22 -15.36
CA GLY A 205 11.58 17.77 -15.32
C GLY A 205 11.78 16.34 -15.82
N SER A 206 13.05 15.97 -16.07
CA SER A 206 13.40 14.57 -16.25
C SER A 206 13.20 13.81 -14.91
N PRO A 207 12.49 12.67 -14.87
CA PRO A 207 12.29 11.88 -13.66
C PRO A 207 13.58 11.53 -12.91
N GLU A 208 14.69 11.44 -13.64
CA GLU A 208 16.03 11.17 -13.07
C GLU A 208 16.55 12.30 -12.16
N LYS A 209 15.93 13.48 -12.22
CA LYS A 209 16.34 14.68 -11.45
C LYS A 209 15.47 14.92 -10.19
N ILE A 210 14.45 14.10 -9.99
CA ILE A 210 13.66 14.08 -8.77
C ILE A 210 14.42 13.32 -7.68
#